data_407f765c1af69700abcf4639f7bf2c6e
#
_entry.id   407f765c1af69700abcf4639f7bf2c6e
#
_cell.length_a   1.000
_cell.length_b   1.000
_cell.length_c   1.000
_cell.angle_alpha   90.00
_cell.angle_beta   90.00
_cell.angle_gamma   90.00
#
_symmetry.space_group_name_H-M   'P 1'
#
loop_
_entity.id
_entity.type
_entity.pdbx_description
1 polymer ?
#
loop_
_entity_poly.entity_id
_entity_poly.type
_entity_poly.pdbx_seq_one_letter_code
_entity_poly.pdbx_strand_id
1 'polypeptide(L)'
;AANTAQDSGASLLIGHANNGAEIVANSLVLMPSADYARQICGAGSQLARMVEAYRQTDPFGELYVIAVPEATGAAATVTLTVTGAATETGTVNVYVGRTRVQAPVTNGDNVTTIASSIKDAINAVPALPFTASSSAGVVTLTARHKGLCGNEIPVSLNYYGFGGGEVLPAGVQIAVATGTAGTGAPVLTGAVAAMADEPFDYIGLPFNDTASVNTLVTEMNDTSGRWSYARQLYGHVYTAKIGTLSELVTAGDQFNQQHITLAGYEKETQTPADELAASRTARAAVFIRNDPARPTQTGELVGMLPAPKGKRFTMTEQQTLLSHGVATAYVESGVLRIQRDVTTYRKNAYGVADNSYLDSETLHTSAYVLRKLKSVITSKYGRHKLACDGTRFGPGQAIVTPAVIKGELLATYRQLERAGIVENYELFKQYLVVERDASDPNRLNTLFPPDYVNQLRVFAVVNQFRLQYSEESA
;
A
#
# COMPACT_ATOMS: atom_id res chain seq x y z
N ALA A 1 -23.63 21.70 18.80
CA ALA A 1 -22.53 20.77 18.66
C ALA A 1 -21.86 21.12 17.34
N ALA A 2 -20.67 21.70 17.39
CA ALA A 2 -19.86 21.90 16.19
C ALA A 2 -19.59 20.51 15.60
N ASN A 3 -20.03 20.31 14.39
CA ASN A 3 -19.71 19.09 13.64
C ASN A 3 -18.20 19.13 13.36
N THR A 4 -17.40 18.51 14.21
CA THR A 4 -16.00 18.28 13.96
C THR A 4 -15.89 17.13 12.97
N ALA A 5 -16.38 17.32 11.75
CA ALA A 5 -16.20 16.36 10.68
C ALA A 5 -14.70 16.16 10.53
N GLN A 6 -14.23 15.00 10.91
CA GLN A 6 -12.90 14.54 10.55
C GLN A 6 -12.91 14.28 9.06
N ASP A 7 -11.94 14.86 8.38
CA ASP A 7 -11.73 14.61 6.97
C ASP A 7 -11.60 13.09 6.74
N SER A 8 -12.42 12.59 5.84
CA SER A 8 -12.38 11.17 5.47
C SER A 8 -11.15 10.93 4.60
N GLY A 9 -10.02 10.71 5.17
CA GLY A 9 -8.69 10.59 4.54
C GLY A 9 -8.68 10.24 3.05
N ALA A 10 -8.13 11.14 2.25
CA ALA A 10 -7.94 10.94 0.83
C ALA A 10 -6.78 9.97 0.56
N SER A 11 -6.87 9.25 -0.53
CA SER A 11 -5.80 8.40 -1.06
C SER A 11 -5.09 9.05 -2.24
N LEU A 12 -3.82 8.73 -2.41
CA LEU A 12 -2.99 9.16 -3.53
C LEU A 12 -2.30 7.95 -4.15
N LEU A 13 -2.34 7.85 -5.48
CA LEU A 13 -1.51 6.93 -6.24
C LEU A 13 -0.53 7.72 -7.09
N ILE A 14 0.74 7.34 -7.04
CA ILE A 14 1.82 7.90 -7.86
C ILE A 14 2.20 6.83 -8.89
N GLY A 15 2.45 7.22 -10.13
CA GLY A 15 2.84 6.24 -11.14
C GLY A 15 3.01 6.87 -12.53
N HIS A 16 3.27 6.03 -13.52
CA HIS A 16 3.43 6.45 -14.90
C HIS A 16 2.12 6.43 -15.68
N ALA A 17 1.92 7.44 -16.50
CA ALA A 17 0.93 7.44 -17.57
C ALA A 17 1.60 7.04 -18.90
N ASN A 18 0.80 6.64 -19.90
CA ASN A 18 1.32 6.37 -21.23
C ASN A 18 1.90 7.63 -21.86
N ASN A 19 2.90 7.44 -22.70
CA ASN A 19 3.49 8.54 -23.46
C ASN A 19 2.43 9.20 -24.34
N GLY A 20 2.33 10.54 -24.31
CA GLY A 20 1.32 11.29 -25.05
C GLY A 20 -0.09 11.27 -24.44
N ALA A 21 -0.29 10.74 -23.24
CA ALA A 21 -1.56 10.79 -22.53
C ALA A 21 -1.95 12.24 -22.15
N GLU A 22 -3.24 12.47 -21.93
CA GLU A 22 -3.78 13.80 -21.62
C GLU A 22 -3.33 14.33 -20.26
N ILE A 23 -3.06 13.46 -19.29
CA ILE A 23 -2.67 13.87 -17.95
C ILE A 23 -1.34 14.59 -17.95
N VAL A 24 -1.29 15.74 -17.25
CA VAL A 24 -0.07 16.51 -17.11
C VAL A 24 0.80 15.88 -16.01
N ALA A 25 2.07 15.60 -16.33
CA ALA A 25 3.02 15.07 -15.35
C ALA A 25 3.23 16.06 -14.18
N ASN A 26 3.47 15.50 -12.99
CA ASN A 26 3.71 16.27 -11.76
C ASN A 26 2.58 17.25 -11.42
N SER A 27 1.35 16.87 -11.68
CA SER A 27 0.14 17.59 -11.26
C SER A 27 -0.80 16.68 -10.49
N LEU A 28 -1.44 17.22 -9.48
CA LEU A 28 -2.42 16.48 -8.67
C LEU A 28 -3.77 16.47 -9.40
N VAL A 29 -4.30 15.28 -9.64
CA VAL A 29 -5.55 15.08 -10.38
C VAL A 29 -6.51 14.21 -9.58
N LEU A 30 -7.74 14.67 -9.40
CA LEU A 30 -8.82 13.88 -8.83
C LEU A 30 -9.18 12.73 -9.78
N MET A 31 -9.28 11.52 -9.23
CA MET A 31 -9.48 10.30 -10.01
C MET A 31 -10.78 9.58 -9.61
N PRO A 32 -11.91 9.90 -10.24
CA PRO A 32 -13.21 9.37 -9.84
C PRO A 32 -13.40 7.89 -10.19
N SER A 33 -12.80 7.39 -11.25
CA SER A 33 -13.06 6.04 -11.74
C SER A 33 -11.89 5.44 -12.53
N ALA A 34 -11.91 4.12 -12.69
CA ALA A 34 -10.97 3.40 -13.56
C ALA A 34 -11.15 3.77 -15.05
N ASP A 35 -12.37 4.02 -15.49
CA ASP A 35 -12.64 4.46 -16.85
C ASP A 35 -12.01 5.81 -17.14
N TYR A 36 -12.15 6.76 -16.24
CA TYR A 36 -11.51 8.05 -16.37
C TYR A 36 -9.97 7.95 -16.35
N ALA A 37 -9.42 7.06 -15.52
CA ALA A 37 -7.98 6.78 -15.53
C ALA A 37 -7.50 6.25 -16.87
N ARG A 38 -8.21 5.32 -17.49
CA ARG A 38 -7.89 4.83 -18.84
C ARG A 38 -7.95 5.94 -19.88
N GLN A 39 -8.91 6.85 -19.76
CA GLN A 39 -9.05 7.97 -20.69
C GLN A 39 -7.86 8.93 -20.61
N ILE A 40 -7.51 9.40 -19.42
CA ILE A 40 -6.50 10.48 -19.27
C ILE A 40 -5.06 9.97 -19.11
N CYS A 41 -4.86 8.77 -18.57
CA CYS A 41 -3.53 8.17 -18.39
C CYS A 41 -3.17 7.20 -19.51
N GLY A 42 -4.13 6.75 -20.28
CA GLY A 42 -3.98 5.73 -21.31
C GLY A 42 -4.22 4.33 -20.81
N ALA A 43 -4.89 3.50 -21.62
CA ALA A 43 -5.14 2.10 -21.32
C ALA A 43 -3.82 1.33 -21.15
N GLY A 44 -3.74 0.45 -20.17
CA GLY A 44 -2.56 -0.34 -19.86
C GLY A 44 -1.43 0.41 -19.17
N SER A 45 -1.55 1.73 -18.99
CA SER A 45 -0.58 2.50 -18.19
C SER A 45 -0.54 2.03 -16.76
N GLN A 46 0.58 2.26 -16.09
CA GLN A 46 0.74 1.91 -14.67
C GLN A 46 -0.36 2.55 -13.81
N LEU A 47 -0.63 3.84 -13.98
CA LEU A 47 -1.68 4.53 -13.23
C LEU A 47 -3.07 3.98 -13.53
N ALA A 48 -3.42 3.72 -14.79
CA ALA A 48 -4.72 3.16 -15.13
C ALA A 48 -4.94 1.79 -14.48
N ARG A 49 -3.92 0.92 -14.47
CA ARG A 49 -3.97 -0.39 -13.81
C ARG A 49 -4.03 -0.29 -12.29
N MET A 50 -3.27 0.64 -11.71
CA MET A 50 -3.29 0.89 -10.27
C MET A 50 -4.65 1.43 -9.82
N VAL A 51 -5.24 2.35 -10.55
CA VAL A 51 -6.58 2.89 -10.23
C VAL A 51 -7.65 1.80 -10.34
N GLU A 52 -7.57 0.94 -11.34
CA GLU A 52 -8.48 -0.20 -11.46
C GLU A 52 -8.36 -1.14 -10.25
N ALA A 53 -7.14 -1.52 -9.87
CA ALA A 53 -6.88 -2.35 -8.70
C ALA A 53 -7.36 -1.68 -7.41
N TYR A 54 -7.16 -0.39 -7.25
CA TYR A 54 -7.64 0.39 -6.12
C TYR A 54 -9.17 0.39 -6.04
N ARG A 55 -9.84 0.69 -7.14
CA ARG A 55 -11.32 0.80 -7.19
C ARG A 55 -12.03 -0.53 -7.01
N GLN A 56 -11.40 -1.65 -7.28
CA GLN A 56 -11.95 -2.97 -6.95
C GLN A 56 -12.18 -3.16 -5.44
N THR A 57 -11.38 -2.54 -4.61
CA THR A 57 -11.48 -2.63 -3.14
C THR A 57 -12.15 -1.41 -2.51
N ASP A 58 -11.89 -0.21 -3.01
CA ASP A 58 -12.45 1.05 -2.53
C ASP A 58 -13.15 1.80 -3.68
N PRO A 59 -14.40 1.46 -3.99
CA PRO A 59 -15.10 2.04 -5.14
C PRO A 59 -15.50 3.51 -4.96
N PHE A 60 -15.61 4.02 -3.74
CA PHE A 60 -16.21 5.32 -3.45
C PHE A 60 -15.29 6.29 -2.70
N GLY A 61 -14.13 5.85 -2.26
CA GLY A 61 -13.18 6.71 -1.54
C GLY A 61 -12.63 7.84 -2.40
N GLU A 62 -12.28 8.96 -1.79
CA GLU A 62 -11.61 10.06 -2.49
C GLU A 62 -10.20 9.62 -2.89
N LEU A 63 -9.93 9.68 -4.18
CA LEU A 63 -8.67 9.24 -4.76
C LEU A 63 -8.11 10.31 -5.70
N TYR A 64 -6.83 10.62 -5.50
CA TYR A 64 -6.03 11.46 -6.38
C TYR A 64 -4.91 10.64 -7.01
N VAL A 65 -4.42 11.10 -8.13
CA VAL A 65 -3.23 10.55 -8.79
C VAL A 65 -2.26 11.65 -9.15
N ILE A 66 -0.98 11.29 -9.21
CA ILE A 66 0.09 12.11 -9.78
C ILE A 66 0.82 11.25 -10.80
N ALA A 67 0.82 11.67 -12.06
CA ALA A 67 1.64 11.06 -13.10
C ALA A 67 3.07 11.59 -13.00
N VAL A 68 4.04 10.68 -13.05
CA VAL A 68 5.46 11.05 -13.05
C VAL A 68 6.09 10.74 -14.41
N PRO A 69 7.06 11.57 -14.87
CA PRO A 69 7.80 11.31 -16.09
C PRO A 69 8.48 9.94 -16.04
N GLU A 70 8.61 9.30 -17.20
CA GLU A 70 9.31 8.03 -17.30
C GLU A 70 10.74 8.10 -16.78
N ALA A 71 11.21 6.99 -16.23
CA ALA A 71 12.62 6.82 -15.89
C ALA A 71 13.48 6.88 -17.17
N THR A 72 14.70 7.35 -17.01
CA THR A 72 15.76 7.14 -18.02
C THR A 72 16.26 5.71 -17.90
N GLY A 73 16.44 5.02 -19.01
CA GLY A 73 16.87 3.63 -19.02
C GLY A 73 16.12 2.78 -20.05
N ALA A 74 16.08 1.49 -19.79
CA ALA A 74 15.44 0.52 -20.68
C ALA A 74 14.08 0.06 -20.15
N ALA A 75 13.16 -0.23 -21.05
CA ALA A 75 11.93 -0.95 -20.73
C ALA A 75 12.23 -2.44 -20.57
N ALA A 76 11.61 -3.10 -19.61
CA ALA A 76 11.72 -4.54 -19.43
C ALA A 76 11.07 -5.28 -20.59
N THR A 77 11.64 -6.42 -20.99
CA THR A 77 11.05 -7.32 -21.96
C THR A 77 10.93 -8.73 -21.40
N VAL A 78 9.90 -9.45 -21.88
CA VAL A 78 9.70 -10.87 -21.59
C VAL A 78 9.57 -11.58 -22.94
N THR A 79 10.18 -12.75 -23.08
CA THR A 79 10.10 -13.55 -24.30
C THR A 79 9.27 -14.80 -24.09
N LEU A 80 8.43 -15.12 -25.07
CA LEU A 80 7.72 -16.39 -25.21
C LEU A 80 8.26 -17.11 -26.46
N THR A 81 9.04 -18.15 -26.25
CA THR A 81 9.64 -18.92 -27.37
C THR A 81 8.81 -20.14 -27.60
N VAL A 82 8.20 -20.18 -28.80
CA VAL A 82 7.39 -21.30 -29.27
C VAL A 82 8.28 -22.33 -29.96
N THR A 83 8.19 -23.58 -29.52
CA THR A 83 8.84 -24.73 -30.17
C THR A 83 7.81 -25.81 -30.47
N GLY A 84 7.99 -26.50 -31.57
CA GLY A 84 7.06 -27.53 -32.03
C GLY A 84 5.83 -26.95 -32.76
N ALA A 85 5.34 -27.70 -33.74
CA ALA A 85 4.11 -27.39 -34.46
C ALA A 85 2.91 -28.02 -33.74
N ALA A 86 1.75 -27.39 -33.89
CA ALA A 86 0.52 -27.90 -33.30
C ALA A 86 0.06 -29.19 -34.06
N THR A 87 -0.21 -30.23 -33.32
CA THR A 87 -0.77 -31.47 -33.83
C THR A 87 -2.28 -31.60 -33.57
N GLU A 88 -2.81 -30.65 -32.79
CA GLU A 88 -4.24 -30.52 -32.50
C GLU A 88 -4.63 -29.05 -32.47
N THR A 89 -5.90 -28.78 -32.73
CA THR A 89 -6.50 -27.46 -32.51
C THR A 89 -6.72 -27.22 -31.01
N GLY A 90 -6.42 -26.01 -30.55
CA GLY A 90 -6.59 -25.66 -29.15
C GLY A 90 -6.35 -24.18 -28.89
N THR A 91 -6.12 -23.84 -27.63
CA THR A 91 -5.95 -22.47 -27.18
C THR A 91 -4.72 -22.35 -26.31
N VAL A 92 -3.90 -21.32 -26.54
CA VAL A 92 -2.82 -20.95 -25.65
C VAL A 92 -3.35 -19.91 -24.64
N ASN A 93 -3.23 -20.22 -23.35
CA ASN A 93 -3.63 -19.32 -22.27
C ASN A 93 -2.39 -18.61 -21.70
N VAL A 94 -2.23 -17.35 -22.02
CA VAL A 94 -1.15 -16.51 -21.52
C VAL A 94 -1.69 -15.57 -20.45
N TYR A 95 -1.09 -15.58 -19.27
CA TYR A 95 -1.39 -14.62 -18.21
C TYR A 95 -0.36 -13.50 -18.25
N VAL A 96 -0.83 -12.30 -18.61
CA VAL A 96 -0.05 -11.07 -18.58
C VAL A 96 -0.52 -10.28 -17.36
N GLY A 97 0.26 -10.32 -16.29
CA GLY A 97 -0.26 -9.90 -14.99
C GLY A 97 -1.51 -10.72 -14.61
N ARG A 98 -2.55 -10.06 -14.18
CA ARG A 98 -3.83 -10.69 -13.76
C ARG A 98 -4.75 -11.05 -14.94
N THR A 99 -4.42 -10.64 -16.13
CA THR A 99 -5.30 -10.81 -17.30
C THR A 99 -4.93 -12.05 -18.08
N ARG A 100 -5.90 -12.95 -18.25
CA ARG A 100 -5.78 -14.08 -19.16
C ARG A 100 -6.03 -13.65 -20.60
N VAL A 101 -5.09 -13.95 -21.47
CA VAL A 101 -5.18 -13.77 -22.92
C VAL A 101 -5.24 -15.15 -23.57
N GLN A 102 -6.20 -15.37 -24.44
CA GLN A 102 -6.39 -16.64 -25.17
C GLN A 102 -6.06 -16.46 -26.63
N ALA A 103 -5.07 -17.22 -27.13
CA ALA A 103 -4.67 -17.22 -28.50
C ALA A 103 -5.12 -18.54 -29.18
N PRO A 104 -5.89 -18.48 -30.26
CA PRO A 104 -6.31 -19.69 -30.98
C PRO A 104 -5.15 -20.31 -31.74
N VAL A 105 -5.10 -21.63 -31.76
CA VAL A 105 -4.13 -22.44 -32.46
C VAL A 105 -4.88 -23.52 -33.26
N THR A 106 -4.56 -23.65 -34.52
CA THR A 106 -5.16 -24.65 -35.43
C THR A 106 -4.17 -25.80 -35.64
N ASN A 107 -4.69 -27.00 -35.78
CA ASN A 107 -3.87 -28.16 -36.14
C ASN A 107 -3.04 -27.87 -37.41
N GLY A 108 -1.72 -28.11 -37.31
CA GLY A 108 -0.77 -27.83 -38.38
C GLY A 108 -0.09 -26.47 -38.32
N ASP A 109 -0.50 -25.60 -37.43
CA ASP A 109 0.18 -24.30 -37.20
C ASP A 109 1.65 -24.50 -36.81
N ASN A 110 2.54 -23.81 -37.52
CA ASN A 110 3.96 -23.79 -37.18
C ASN A 110 4.28 -22.75 -36.11
N VAL A 111 5.50 -22.75 -35.61
CA VAL A 111 5.94 -21.87 -34.53
C VAL A 111 5.75 -20.38 -34.87
N THR A 112 5.97 -19.96 -36.11
CA THR A 112 5.80 -18.57 -36.53
C THR A 112 4.32 -18.15 -36.50
N THR A 113 3.42 -19.02 -36.97
CA THR A 113 1.97 -18.79 -36.97
C THR A 113 1.44 -18.73 -35.52
N ILE A 114 1.88 -19.64 -34.64
CA ILE A 114 1.48 -19.66 -33.22
C ILE A 114 1.97 -18.39 -32.54
N ALA A 115 3.23 -18.01 -32.73
CA ALA A 115 3.78 -16.76 -32.14
C ALA A 115 3.02 -15.52 -32.62
N SER A 116 2.66 -15.47 -33.91
CA SER A 116 1.86 -14.37 -34.46
C SER A 116 0.46 -14.32 -33.83
N SER A 117 -0.18 -15.48 -33.65
CA SER A 117 -1.48 -15.57 -32.98
C SER A 117 -1.42 -15.05 -31.51
N ILE A 118 -0.38 -15.42 -30.77
CA ILE A 118 -0.16 -14.95 -29.40
C ILE A 118 0.05 -13.42 -29.38
N LYS A 119 0.91 -12.91 -30.25
CA LYS A 119 1.15 -11.48 -30.41
C LYS A 119 -0.14 -10.70 -30.69
N ASP A 120 -0.93 -11.17 -31.63
CA ASP A 120 -2.17 -10.51 -32.03
C ASP A 120 -3.20 -10.53 -30.88
N ALA A 121 -3.33 -11.65 -30.19
CA ALA A 121 -4.21 -11.79 -29.04
C ALA A 121 -3.81 -10.83 -27.89
N ILE A 122 -2.53 -10.66 -27.61
CA ILE A 122 -2.04 -9.74 -26.60
C ILE A 122 -2.30 -8.29 -27.01
N ASN A 123 -1.96 -7.91 -28.23
CA ASN A 123 -2.16 -6.54 -28.73
C ASN A 123 -3.64 -6.16 -28.88
N ALA A 124 -4.54 -7.14 -28.97
CA ALA A 124 -5.98 -6.90 -28.98
C ALA A 124 -6.55 -6.45 -27.62
N VAL A 125 -5.76 -6.51 -26.55
CA VAL A 125 -6.16 -6.08 -25.20
C VAL A 125 -5.34 -4.86 -24.79
N PRO A 126 -5.82 -3.63 -25.03
CA PRO A 126 -5.07 -2.40 -24.73
C PRO A 126 -4.78 -2.18 -23.24
N ALA A 127 -5.55 -2.83 -22.36
CA ALA A 127 -5.40 -2.73 -20.90
C ALA A 127 -4.17 -3.47 -20.36
N LEU A 128 -3.44 -4.21 -21.18
CA LEU A 128 -2.25 -4.95 -20.75
C LEU A 128 -1.05 -4.01 -20.53
N PRO A 129 -0.17 -4.35 -19.58
CA PRO A 129 1.04 -3.56 -19.28
C PRO A 129 2.16 -3.72 -20.31
N PHE A 130 1.99 -4.58 -21.32
CA PHE A 130 2.95 -4.85 -22.36
C PHE A 130 2.35 -4.63 -23.75
N THR A 131 3.22 -4.33 -24.71
CA THR A 131 2.95 -4.48 -26.13
C THR A 131 3.74 -5.69 -26.63
N ALA A 132 3.23 -6.38 -27.68
CA ALA A 132 3.83 -7.58 -28.20
C ALA A 132 4.33 -7.39 -29.62
N SER A 133 5.46 -8.00 -29.94
CA SER A 133 5.97 -8.22 -31.28
C SER A 133 6.33 -9.71 -31.48
N SER A 134 6.45 -10.18 -32.68
CA SER A 134 6.85 -11.57 -32.96
C SER A 134 7.84 -11.65 -34.10
N SER A 135 8.77 -12.58 -34.02
CA SER A 135 9.73 -12.92 -35.06
C SER A 135 10.13 -14.37 -34.91
N ALA A 136 9.98 -15.14 -36.01
CA ALA A 136 10.47 -16.51 -36.09
C ALA A 136 10.10 -17.43 -34.91
N GLY A 137 8.89 -17.38 -34.41
CA GLY A 137 8.43 -18.21 -33.29
C GLY A 137 8.73 -17.64 -31.89
N VAL A 138 9.32 -16.46 -31.81
CA VAL A 138 9.55 -15.76 -30.56
C VAL A 138 8.59 -14.56 -30.43
N VAL A 139 7.82 -14.51 -29.37
CA VAL A 139 7.02 -13.34 -28.98
C VAL A 139 7.82 -12.53 -27.98
N THR A 140 7.99 -11.24 -28.24
CA THR A 140 8.64 -10.32 -27.32
C THR A 140 7.60 -9.36 -26.75
N LEU A 141 7.40 -9.40 -25.43
CA LEU A 141 6.57 -8.47 -24.68
C LEU A 141 7.46 -7.34 -24.17
N THR A 142 7.11 -6.10 -24.52
CA THR A 142 7.84 -4.91 -24.06
C THR A 142 6.96 -4.11 -23.11
N ALA A 143 7.48 -3.82 -21.92
CA ALA A 143 6.76 -3.02 -20.93
C ALA A 143 6.44 -1.63 -21.50
N ARG A 144 5.27 -1.10 -21.18
CA ARG A 144 4.84 0.23 -21.65
C ARG A 144 5.69 1.35 -21.06
N HIS A 145 6.30 1.12 -19.90
CA HIS A 145 7.11 2.11 -19.21
C HIS A 145 8.53 1.62 -19.03
N LYS A 146 9.48 2.52 -19.19
CA LYS A 146 10.89 2.28 -18.87
C LYS A 146 11.07 2.19 -17.36
N GLY A 147 12.14 1.52 -16.93
CA GLY A 147 12.53 1.48 -15.53
C GLY A 147 12.41 0.12 -14.88
N LEU A 148 12.83 0.08 -13.62
CA LEU A 148 12.82 -1.13 -12.79
C LEU A 148 11.40 -1.68 -12.56
N CYS A 149 10.39 -0.83 -12.59
CA CYS A 149 8.99 -1.24 -12.36
C CYS A 149 8.49 -2.28 -13.37
N GLY A 150 9.03 -2.29 -14.59
CA GLY A 150 8.69 -3.28 -15.61
C GLY A 150 9.19 -4.70 -15.30
N ASN A 151 10.14 -4.85 -14.39
CA ASN A 151 10.66 -6.17 -13.98
C ASN A 151 9.72 -6.94 -13.07
N GLU A 152 8.73 -6.28 -12.50
CA GLU A 152 7.80 -6.86 -11.53
C GLU A 152 6.38 -7.02 -12.10
N ILE A 153 6.29 -7.31 -13.38
CA ILE A 153 5.05 -7.65 -14.08
C ILE A 153 5.10 -9.12 -14.47
N PRO A 154 4.39 -10.02 -13.77
CA PRO A 154 4.46 -11.44 -14.01
C PRO A 154 3.83 -11.83 -15.37
N VAL A 155 4.47 -12.76 -16.06
CA VAL A 155 3.93 -13.41 -17.25
C VAL A 155 4.06 -14.91 -17.08
N SER A 156 2.98 -15.64 -17.25
CA SER A 156 2.98 -17.10 -17.15
C SER A 156 1.98 -17.74 -18.13
N LEU A 157 2.05 -19.05 -18.24
CA LEU A 157 1.12 -19.86 -19.01
C LEU A 157 0.28 -20.69 -18.07
N ASN A 158 -0.98 -20.93 -18.44
CA ASN A 158 -1.82 -21.92 -17.79
C ASN A 158 -1.86 -21.79 -16.25
N TYR A 159 -2.17 -20.60 -15.74
CA TYR A 159 -2.16 -20.33 -14.29
C TYR A 159 -3.01 -21.32 -13.49
N TYR A 160 -4.17 -21.71 -14.00
CA TYR A 160 -5.06 -22.69 -13.36
C TYR A 160 -4.73 -24.14 -13.72
N GLY A 161 -3.81 -24.38 -14.65
CA GLY A 161 -3.32 -25.70 -15.03
C GLY A 161 -4.40 -26.62 -15.61
N PHE A 162 -4.07 -27.91 -15.65
CA PHE A 162 -4.95 -28.95 -16.16
C PHE A 162 -6.32 -29.00 -15.47
N GLY A 163 -6.32 -28.85 -14.13
CA GLY A 163 -7.56 -28.85 -13.34
C GLY A 163 -8.50 -27.68 -13.68
N GLY A 164 -7.96 -26.58 -14.19
CA GLY A 164 -8.71 -25.43 -14.68
C GLY A 164 -8.99 -25.47 -16.19
N GLY A 165 -8.66 -26.58 -16.86
CA GLY A 165 -8.82 -26.72 -18.31
C GLY A 165 -7.79 -25.97 -19.14
N GLU A 166 -6.68 -25.57 -18.55
CA GLU A 166 -5.64 -24.81 -19.20
C GLU A 166 -4.42 -25.71 -19.49
N VAL A 167 -4.28 -26.07 -20.76
CA VAL A 167 -3.16 -26.85 -21.28
C VAL A 167 -2.74 -26.33 -22.65
N LEU A 168 -1.47 -26.45 -23.00
CA LEU A 168 -1.02 -26.14 -24.33
C LEU A 168 -1.60 -27.15 -25.34
N PRO A 169 -1.91 -26.71 -26.57
CA PRO A 169 -2.27 -27.64 -27.64
C PRO A 169 -1.18 -28.69 -27.86
N ALA A 170 -1.57 -29.90 -28.22
CA ALA A 170 -0.61 -30.99 -28.42
C ALA A 170 0.44 -30.60 -29.46
N GLY A 171 1.69 -30.96 -29.23
CA GLY A 171 2.85 -30.63 -30.07
C GLY A 171 3.47 -29.26 -29.80
N VAL A 172 2.76 -28.35 -29.15
CA VAL A 172 3.24 -26.99 -28.83
C VAL A 172 3.94 -26.95 -27.49
N GLN A 173 5.13 -26.37 -27.45
CA GLN A 173 5.84 -26.00 -26.22
C GLN A 173 6.18 -24.53 -26.26
N ILE A 174 6.07 -23.86 -25.12
CA ILE A 174 6.37 -22.42 -24.98
C ILE A 174 7.22 -22.22 -23.71
N ALA A 175 8.38 -21.60 -23.90
CA ALA A 175 9.24 -21.19 -22.80
C ALA A 175 9.06 -19.70 -22.53
N VAL A 176 8.78 -19.34 -21.29
CA VAL A 176 8.71 -17.96 -20.82
C VAL A 176 10.02 -17.60 -20.16
N ALA A 177 10.66 -16.53 -20.59
CA ALA A 177 11.93 -16.06 -20.03
C ALA A 177 11.99 -14.54 -19.97
N THR A 178 12.77 -14.04 -19.03
CA THR A 178 13.15 -12.63 -19.00
C THR A 178 14.04 -12.30 -20.19
N GLY A 179 13.69 -11.28 -20.94
CA GLY A 179 14.52 -10.71 -21.99
C GLY A 179 15.47 -9.64 -21.44
N THR A 180 15.32 -8.40 -21.93
CA THR A 180 16.07 -7.26 -21.39
C THR A 180 15.48 -6.85 -20.03
N ALA A 181 16.33 -6.65 -19.03
CA ALA A 181 15.87 -6.10 -17.76
C ALA A 181 15.54 -4.61 -17.88
N GLY A 182 14.46 -4.19 -17.27
CA GLY A 182 14.15 -2.78 -17.10
C GLY A 182 15.18 -2.12 -16.17
N THR A 183 15.62 -0.92 -16.51
CA THR A 183 16.63 -0.17 -15.76
C THR A 183 16.20 1.26 -15.54
N GLY A 184 16.68 1.85 -14.44
CA GLY A 184 16.39 3.23 -14.06
C GLY A 184 15.18 3.36 -13.13
N ALA A 185 15.17 4.43 -12.38
CA ALA A 185 14.08 4.80 -11.48
C ALA A 185 13.60 6.22 -11.84
N PRO A 186 12.31 6.53 -11.62
CA PRO A 186 11.81 7.87 -11.84
C PRO A 186 12.36 8.85 -10.80
N VAL A 187 12.39 10.13 -11.18
CA VAL A 187 12.70 11.23 -10.24
C VAL A 187 11.37 11.71 -9.66
N LEU A 188 11.18 11.57 -8.35
CA LEU A 188 9.91 11.83 -7.68
C LEU A 188 9.81 13.24 -7.05
N THR A 189 10.82 14.08 -7.18
CA THR A 189 10.81 15.42 -6.59
C THR A 189 9.68 16.30 -7.11
N GLY A 190 9.34 16.20 -8.40
CA GLY A 190 8.20 16.89 -8.98
C GLY A 190 6.86 16.38 -8.47
N ALA A 191 6.72 15.09 -8.25
CA ALA A 191 5.51 14.50 -7.67
C ALA A 191 5.31 14.95 -6.21
N VAL A 192 6.37 14.94 -5.42
CA VAL A 192 6.34 15.44 -4.03
C VAL A 192 5.97 16.91 -3.98
N ALA A 193 6.52 17.75 -4.88
CA ALA A 193 6.13 19.14 -4.99
C ALA A 193 4.64 19.31 -5.36
N ALA A 194 4.11 18.46 -6.21
CA ALA A 194 2.69 18.47 -6.59
C ALA A 194 1.75 18.03 -5.45
N MET A 195 2.22 17.27 -4.49
CA MET A 195 1.44 16.94 -3.28
C MET A 195 1.16 18.19 -2.44
N ALA A 196 2.04 19.17 -2.48
CA ALA A 196 1.94 20.43 -1.72
C ALA A 196 1.53 20.20 -0.26
N ASP A 197 0.58 20.97 0.25
CA ASP A 197 0.06 20.84 1.61
C ASP A 197 -1.30 20.11 1.68
N GLU A 198 -1.64 19.36 0.64
CA GLU A 198 -2.83 18.53 0.64
C GLU A 198 -2.64 17.27 1.51
N PRO A 199 -3.57 16.95 2.39
CA PRO A 199 -3.46 15.76 3.24
C PRO A 199 -3.83 14.50 2.45
N PHE A 200 -2.94 13.51 2.50
CA PHE A 200 -3.19 12.16 1.98
C PHE A 200 -2.89 11.14 3.07
N ASP A 201 -3.89 10.42 3.51
CA ASP A 201 -3.71 9.42 4.56
C ASP A 201 -3.11 8.12 4.01
N TYR A 202 -3.39 7.80 2.76
CA TYR A 202 -3.01 6.54 2.13
C TYR A 202 -2.33 6.84 0.80
N ILE A 203 -1.04 6.53 0.70
CA ILE A 203 -0.23 6.79 -0.49
C ILE A 203 0.26 5.48 -1.05
N GLY A 204 -0.16 5.14 -2.27
CA GLY A 204 0.31 3.98 -3.01
C GLY A 204 1.49 4.35 -3.91
N LEU A 205 2.63 3.71 -3.68
CA LEU A 205 3.87 3.95 -4.42
C LEU A 205 4.26 2.66 -5.16
N PRO A 206 4.31 2.65 -6.50
CA PRO A 206 4.68 1.46 -7.25
C PRO A 206 6.19 1.26 -7.34
N PHE A 207 6.98 2.24 -6.94
CA PHE A 207 8.43 2.24 -7.03
C PHE A 207 9.02 1.85 -5.70
N ASN A 208 9.63 0.66 -5.63
CA ASN A 208 10.18 0.11 -4.40
C ASN A 208 11.72 0.22 -4.31
N ASP A 209 12.36 0.85 -5.26
CA ASP A 209 13.79 1.13 -5.22
C ASP A 209 14.13 2.14 -4.11
N THR A 210 15.34 2.04 -3.60
CA THR A 210 15.81 2.83 -2.45
C THR A 210 15.69 4.34 -2.69
N ALA A 211 16.02 4.82 -3.87
CA ALA A 211 15.98 6.25 -4.19
C ALA A 211 14.54 6.79 -4.18
N SER A 212 13.60 6.07 -4.79
CA SER A 212 12.18 6.45 -4.83
C SER A 212 11.57 6.43 -3.44
N VAL A 213 11.80 5.37 -2.67
CA VAL A 213 11.29 5.26 -1.30
C VAL A 213 11.87 6.35 -0.41
N ASN A 214 13.17 6.63 -0.50
CA ASN A 214 13.81 7.67 0.30
C ASN A 214 13.31 9.08 -0.02
N THR A 215 12.87 9.35 -1.23
CA THR A 215 12.22 10.62 -1.56
C THR A 215 10.93 10.78 -0.74
N LEU A 216 10.12 9.74 -0.63
CA LEU A 216 8.91 9.74 0.19
C LEU A 216 9.25 9.75 1.69
N VAL A 217 10.29 9.06 2.14
CA VAL A 217 10.77 9.12 3.54
C VAL A 217 11.08 10.56 3.93
N THR A 218 11.76 11.31 3.07
CA THR A 218 12.07 12.72 3.30
C THR A 218 10.80 13.56 3.41
N GLU A 219 9.83 13.35 2.54
CA GLU A 219 8.55 14.08 2.57
C GLU A 219 7.72 13.75 3.83
N MET A 220 7.77 12.51 4.30
CA MET A 220 6.93 12.03 5.41
C MET A 220 7.53 12.26 6.79
N ASN A 221 8.80 12.65 6.94
CA ASN A 221 9.51 12.65 8.21
C ASN A 221 8.86 13.53 9.30
N ASP A 222 9.21 13.26 10.56
CA ASP A 222 8.64 13.92 11.75
C ASP A 222 9.25 15.30 12.06
N THR A 223 10.39 15.64 11.46
CA THR A 223 11.14 16.87 11.77
C THR A 223 10.71 18.04 10.89
N SER A 224 10.68 17.83 9.59
CA SER A 224 10.38 18.84 8.57
C SER A 224 9.37 18.37 7.52
N GLY A 225 9.01 17.11 7.54
CA GLY A 225 8.09 16.48 6.61
C GLY A 225 6.62 16.63 7.03
N ARG A 226 5.78 15.80 6.43
CA ARG A 226 4.32 15.85 6.62
C ARG A 226 3.88 15.54 8.05
N TRP A 227 4.67 14.78 8.80
CA TRP A 227 4.42 14.46 10.21
C TRP A 227 4.97 15.49 11.18
N SER A 228 5.69 16.50 10.71
CA SER A 228 6.22 17.56 11.58
C SER A 228 5.09 18.39 12.21
N TYR A 229 5.35 18.95 13.39
CA TYR A 229 4.40 19.82 14.06
C TYR A 229 4.05 21.07 13.23
N ALA A 230 4.93 21.47 12.33
CA ALA A 230 4.73 22.65 11.48
C ALA A 230 3.74 22.37 10.34
N ARG A 231 3.73 21.16 9.79
CA ARG A 231 2.86 20.79 8.66
C ARG A 231 1.60 20.02 9.10
N GLN A 232 1.71 19.05 9.98
CA GLN A 232 0.59 18.27 10.53
C GLN A 232 -0.34 17.69 9.45
N LEU A 233 0.23 17.14 8.40
CA LEU A 233 -0.50 16.55 7.27
C LEU A 233 -0.67 15.04 7.42
N TYR A 234 0.32 14.38 8.04
CA TYR A 234 0.33 12.94 8.31
C TYR A 234 0.31 12.08 7.05
N GLY A 235 -0.18 10.86 7.14
CA GLY A 235 -0.28 9.91 6.04
C GLY A 235 0.74 8.77 6.12
N HIS A 236 0.54 7.73 5.32
CA HIS A 236 1.39 6.55 5.28
C HIS A 236 1.60 6.06 3.85
N VAL A 237 2.78 5.58 3.53
CA VAL A 237 3.15 5.09 2.19
C VAL A 237 3.13 3.57 2.17
N TYR A 238 2.41 3.01 1.20
CA TYR A 238 2.37 1.59 0.90
C TYR A 238 3.07 1.33 -0.43
N THR A 239 4.05 0.44 -0.41
CA THR A 239 4.70 -0.06 -1.61
C THR A 239 4.74 -1.59 -1.58
N ALA A 240 5.04 -2.22 -2.71
CA ALA A 240 5.09 -3.67 -2.82
C ALA A 240 6.29 -4.10 -3.65
N LYS A 241 6.82 -5.28 -3.35
CA LYS A 241 7.92 -5.90 -4.09
C LYS A 241 7.65 -7.39 -4.28
N ILE A 242 7.98 -7.86 -5.45
CA ILE A 242 7.97 -9.28 -5.82
C ILE A 242 9.40 -9.80 -5.80
N GLY A 243 9.62 -10.93 -5.15
CA GLY A 243 10.94 -11.55 -5.12
C GLY A 243 10.99 -12.85 -4.34
N THR A 244 12.17 -13.44 -4.28
CA THR A 244 12.48 -14.55 -3.39
C THR A 244 12.52 -14.07 -1.95
N LEU A 245 12.46 -14.99 -0.99
CA LEU A 245 12.60 -14.67 0.43
C LEU A 245 13.86 -13.84 0.70
N SER A 246 14.99 -14.25 0.15
CA SER A 246 16.28 -13.55 0.31
C SER A 246 16.26 -12.14 -0.28
N GLU A 247 15.69 -11.97 -1.47
CA GLU A 247 15.57 -10.66 -2.12
C GLU A 247 14.70 -9.70 -1.31
N LEU A 248 13.59 -10.20 -0.77
CA LEU A 248 12.66 -9.41 0.05
C LEU A 248 13.26 -9.04 1.40
N VAL A 249 13.96 -9.95 2.05
CA VAL A 249 14.71 -9.68 3.30
C VAL A 249 15.75 -8.61 3.08
N THR A 250 16.52 -8.71 2.00
CA THR A 250 17.53 -7.70 1.62
C THR A 250 16.88 -6.33 1.39
N ALA A 251 15.75 -6.31 0.70
CA ALA A 251 15.01 -5.06 0.46
C ALA A 251 14.50 -4.43 1.77
N GLY A 252 13.92 -5.23 2.67
CA GLY A 252 13.45 -4.75 3.96
C GLY A 252 14.56 -4.19 4.84
N ASP A 253 15.73 -4.82 4.83
CA ASP A 253 16.89 -4.41 5.62
C ASP A 253 17.51 -3.07 5.18
N GLN A 254 17.18 -2.58 3.99
CA GLN A 254 17.62 -1.26 3.51
C GLN A 254 16.87 -0.10 4.16
N PHE A 255 15.75 -0.36 4.83
CA PHE A 255 14.91 0.66 5.43
C PHE A 255 14.73 0.44 6.94
N ASN A 256 14.47 1.52 7.64
CA ASN A 256 14.08 1.52 9.05
C ASN A 256 13.16 2.74 9.27
N GLN A 257 12.01 2.76 8.58
CA GLN A 257 11.13 3.93 8.48
C GLN A 257 9.70 3.59 8.91
N GLN A 258 9.19 4.32 9.89
CA GLN A 258 7.84 4.13 10.40
C GLN A 258 6.73 4.55 9.42
N HIS A 259 7.05 5.42 8.46
CA HIS A 259 6.05 5.93 7.51
C HIS A 259 5.95 5.12 6.22
N ILE A 260 6.70 4.03 6.12
CA ILE A 260 6.76 3.18 4.93
C ILE A 260 6.37 1.74 5.28
N THR A 261 5.41 1.19 4.57
CA THR A 261 5.10 -0.24 4.55
C THR A 261 5.53 -0.82 3.22
N LEU A 262 6.48 -1.75 3.27
CA LEU A 262 6.94 -2.53 2.12
C LEU A 262 6.32 -3.93 2.22
N ALA A 263 5.38 -4.23 1.33
CA ALA A 263 4.76 -5.55 1.27
C ALA A 263 5.54 -6.46 0.32
N GLY A 264 5.88 -7.66 0.77
CA GLY A 264 6.60 -8.66 0.00
C GLY A 264 5.69 -9.78 -0.51
N TYR A 265 5.87 -10.14 -1.77
CA TYR A 265 5.11 -11.21 -2.44
C TYR A 265 6.06 -12.19 -3.12
N GLU A 266 5.62 -13.42 -3.24
CA GLU A 266 6.39 -14.51 -3.86
C GLU A 266 6.73 -14.16 -5.31
N LYS A 267 7.90 -14.64 -5.75
CA LYS A 267 8.37 -14.46 -7.12
C LYS A 267 7.39 -15.01 -8.16
N GLU A 268 6.63 -16.04 -7.80
CA GLU A 268 5.63 -16.70 -8.65
C GLU A 268 4.22 -16.09 -8.53
N THR A 269 4.06 -14.96 -7.84
CA THR A 269 2.77 -14.25 -7.81
C THR A 269 2.34 -13.86 -9.23
N GLN A 270 1.04 -13.85 -9.49
CA GLN A 270 0.50 -13.51 -10.82
C GLN A 270 -0.04 -12.07 -10.87
N THR A 271 0.16 -11.28 -9.86
CA THR A 271 -0.24 -9.86 -9.83
C THR A 271 0.98 -8.97 -9.93
N PRO A 272 0.98 -7.93 -10.79
CA PRO A 272 2.03 -6.92 -10.81
C PRO A 272 2.20 -6.21 -9.47
N ALA A 273 3.43 -5.88 -9.11
CA ALA A 273 3.74 -5.22 -7.83
C ALA A 273 3.03 -3.87 -7.67
N ASP A 274 2.92 -3.08 -8.75
CA ASP A 274 2.23 -1.80 -8.74
C ASP A 274 0.73 -1.94 -8.42
N GLU A 275 0.08 -2.94 -8.97
CA GLU A 275 -1.32 -3.25 -8.68
C GLU A 275 -1.51 -3.78 -7.26
N LEU A 276 -0.56 -4.57 -6.74
CA LEU A 276 -0.56 -5.03 -5.34
C LEU A 276 -0.43 -3.85 -4.37
N ALA A 277 0.45 -2.90 -4.67
CA ALA A 277 0.60 -1.68 -3.87
C ALA A 277 -0.71 -0.87 -3.84
N ALA A 278 -1.35 -0.69 -4.97
CA ALA A 278 -2.63 0.02 -5.07
C ALA A 278 -3.76 -0.69 -4.33
N SER A 279 -3.87 -2.01 -4.46
CA SER A 279 -4.88 -2.82 -3.77
C SER A 279 -4.71 -2.78 -2.25
N ARG A 280 -3.47 -2.88 -1.77
CA ARG A 280 -3.17 -2.78 -0.34
C ARG A 280 -3.47 -1.39 0.23
N THR A 281 -3.14 -0.34 -0.52
CA THR A 281 -3.50 1.04 -0.19
C THR A 281 -5.02 1.20 -0.06
N ALA A 282 -5.78 0.65 -1.00
CA ALA A 282 -7.24 0.69 -0.98
C ALA A 282 -7.84 -0.04 0.22
N ARG A 283 -7.31 -1.21 0.57
CA ARG A 283 -7.78 -1.98 1.72
C ARG A 283 -7.50 -1.26 3.03
N ALA A 284 -6.32 -0.67 3.16
CA ALA A 284 -5.99 0.18 4.30
C ALA A 284 -6.96 1.37 4.38
N ALA A 285 -7.23 2.05 3.27
CA ALA A 285 -8.16 3.17 3.22
C ALA A 285 -9.56 2.80 3.70
N VAL A 286 -10.12 1.68 3.24
CA VAL A 286 -11.45 1.22 3.65
C VAL A 286 -11.51 0.88 5.13
N PHE A 287 -10.54 0.12 5.63
CA PHE A 287 -10.55 -0.36 7.02
C PHE A 287 -10.24 0.76 8.02
N ILE A 288 -9.20 1.52 7.77
CA ILE A 288 -8.74 2.58 8.67
C ILE A 288 -9.74 3.76 8.72
N ARG A 289 -10.36 4.07 7.61
CA ARG A 289 -11.40 5.10 7.54
C ARG A 289 -12.59 4.78 8.43
N ASN A 290 -12.93 3.50 8.55
CA ASN A 290 -14.00 3.03 9.42
C ASN A 290 -13.59 3.00 10.89
N ASP A 291 -12.40 2.51 11.18
CA ASP A 291 -11.85 2.42 12.53
C ASP A 291 -10.31 2.32 12.47
N PRO A 292 -9.58 3.38 12.84
CA PRO A 292 -8.12 3.42 12.71
C PRO A 292 -7.39 2.47 13.66
N ALA A 293 -8.03 2.02 14.73
CA ALA A 293 -7.43 1.13 15.72
C ALA A 293 -7.60 -0.37 15.39
N ARG A 294 -8.48 -0.70 14.44
CA ARG A 294 -8.67 -2.10 14.04
C ARG A 294 -7.56 -2.58 13.11
N PRO A 295 -7.11 -3.84 13.26
CA PRO A 295 -6.10 -4.39 12.38
C PRO A 295 -6.60 -4.55 10.93
N THR A 296 -5.71 -4.36 9.97
CA THR A 296 -5.97 -4.63 8.56
C THR A 296 -5.88 -6.11 8.20
N GLN A 297 -5.41 -6.95 9.10
CA GLN A 297 -5.30 -8.40 8.91
C GLN A 297 -6.63 -9.01 8.45
N THR A 298 -6.56 -10.08 7.66
CA THR A 298 -7.68 -10.75 6.98
C THR A 298 -8.33 -9.94 5.86
N GLY A 299 -7.91 -8.71 5.63
CA GLY A 299 -8.45 -7.85 4.56
C GLY A 299 -8.18 -8.45 3.18
N GLU A 300 -9.24 -8.61 2.40
CA GLU A 300 -9.14 -9.13 1.05
C GLU A 300 -8.50 -8.11 0.11
N LEU A 301 -7.55 -8.56 -0.68
CA LEU A 301 -7.00 -7.82 -1.82
C LEU A 301 -7.79 -8.25 -3.07
N VAL A 302 -8.88 -7.54 -3.33
CA VAL A 302 -9.89 -7.94 -4.31
C VAL A 302 -9.31 -8.05 -5.71
N GLY A 303 -9.52 -9.20 -6.36
CA GLY A 303 -9.10 -9.44 -7.73
C GLY A 303 -7.61 -9.70 -7.92
N MET A 304 -6.81 -9.71 -6.86
CA MET A 304 -5.37 -10.01 -6.95
C MET A 304 -5.14 -11.52 -7.02
N LEU A 305 -4.35 -11.96 -7.99
CA LEU A 305 -4.01 -13.36 -8.19
C LEU A 305 -2.72 -13.69 -7.41
N PRO A 306 -2.79 -14.60 -6.43
CA PRO A 306 -1.63 -15.02 -5.65
C PRO A 306 -0.70 -15.95 -6.43
N ALA A 307 0.44 -16.29 -5.83
CA ALA A 307 1.26 -17.38 -6.31
C ALA A 307 0.48 -18.71 -6.29
N PRO A 308 0.76 -19.64 -7.20
CA PRO A 308 0.14 -20.97 -7.22
C PRO A 308 0.37 -21.72 -5.89
N LYS A 309 -0.56 -22.60 -5.55
CA LYS A 309 -0.43 -23.49 -4.40
C LYS A 309 0.89 -24.26 -4.48
N GLY A 310 1.65 -24.29 -3.39
CA GLY A 310 2.98 -24.92 -3.34
C GLY A 310 4.15 -23.98 -3.66
N LYS A 311 3.88 -22.76 -4.14
CA LYS A 311 4.89 -21.70 -4.37
C LYS A 311 4.76 -20.54 -3.38
N ARG A 312 3.86 -20.64 -2.42
CA ARG A 312 3.57 -19.60 -1.44
C ARG A 312 4.54 -19.69 -0.26
N PHE A 313 4.82 -18.55 0.36
CA PHE A 313 5.61 -18.52 1.57
C PHE A 313 4.99 -19.35 2.68
N THR A 314 5.84 -20.11 3.38
CA THR A 314 5.47 -20.84 4.59
C THR A 314 5.28 -19.87 5.76
N MET A 315 4.69 -20.33 6.85
CA MET A 315 4.54 -19.53 8.08
C MET A 315 5.91 -19.07 8.62
N THR A 316 6.93 -19.90 8.55
CA THR A 316 8.29 -19.55 8.97
C THR A 316 8.89 -18.46 8.08
N GLU A 317 8.70 -18.56 6.77
CA GLU A 317 9.16 -17.56 5.82
C GLU A 317 8.42 -16.22 6.01
N GLN A 318 7.12 -16.26 6.24
CA GLN A 318 6.33 -15.06 6.58
C GLN A 318 6.82 -14.39 7.87
N GLN A 319 7.12 -15.19 8.90
CA GLN A 319 7.69 -14.66 10.14
C GLN A 319 9.08 -14.04 9.93
N THR A 320 9.89 -14.63 9.08
CA THR A 320 11.19 -14.08 8.69
C THR A 320 11.02 -12.72 8.01
N LEU A 321 10.08 -12.59 7.07
CA LEU A 321 9.77 -11.31 6.41
C LEU A 321 9.34 -10.25 7.43
N LEU A 322 8.42 -10.59 8.33
CA LEU A 322 7.95 -9.65 9.36
C LEU A 322 9.09 -9.16 10.26
N SER A 323 10.02 -10.04 10.64
CA SER A 323 11.17 -9.66 11.45
C SER A 323 12.18 -8.76 10.72
N HIS A 324 12.11 -8.70 9.40
CA HIS A 324 12.91 -7.80 8.55
C HIS A 324 12.14 -6.58 8.03
N GLY A 325 10.99 -6.27 8.64
CA GLY A 325 10.21 -5.08 8.29
C GLY A 325 9.48 -5.18 6.95
N VAL A 326 9.17 -6.39 6.50
CA VAL A 326 8.42 -6.65 5.28
C VAL A 326 7.01 -7.10 5.65
N ALA A 327 6.00 -6.38 5.17
CA ALA A 327 4.60 -6.72 5.37
C ALA A 327 4.24 -7.98 4.56
N THR A 328 3.30 -8.76 5.07
CA THR A 328 3.00 -10.08 4.55
C THR A 328 1.54 -10.23 4.12
N ALA A 329 1.30 -11.21 3.26
CA ALA A 329 -0.01 -11.65 2.83
C ALA A 329 -0.13 -13.16 2.97
N TYR A 330 -1.35 -13.66 2.93
CA TYR A 330 -1.64 -15.10 2.92
C TYR A 330 -2.83 -15.39 2.02
N VAL A 331 -3.02 -16.65 1.70
CA VAL A 331 -4.10 -17.08 0.82
C VAL A 331 -5.03 -18.03 1.58
N GLU A 332 -6.31 -17.69 1.58
CA GLU A 332 -7.36 -18.50 2.16
C GLU A 332 -8.46 -18.73 1.14
N SER A 333 -8.78 -20.00 0.87
CA SER A 333 -9.79 -20.36 -0.14
C SER A 333 -9.57 -19.72 -1.52
N GLY A 334 -8.31 -19.60 -1.93
CA GLY A 334 -7.92 -18.99 -3.20
C GLY A 334 -7.91 -17.45 -3.21
N VAL A 335 -8.25 -16.81 -2.11
CA VAL A 335 -8.31 -15.35 -1.97
C VAL A 335 -7.05 -14.83 -1.28
N LEU A 336 -6.40 -13.85 -1.90
CA LEU A 336 -5.24 -13.17 -1.31
C LEU A 336 -5.70 -12.16 -0.27
N ARG A 337 -5.14 -12.28 0.95
CA ARG A 337 -5.49 -11.44 2.10
C ARG A 337 -4.27 -10.85 2.76
N ILE A 338 -4.44 -9.70 3.39
CA ILE A 338 -3.40 -9.12 4.24
C ILE A 338 -3.22 -10.01 5.46
N GLN A 339 -1.98 -10.42 5.74
CA GLN A 339 -1.62 -11.06 7.00
C GLN A 339 -1.25 -10.01 8.04
N ARG A 340 -0.32 -9.11 7.72
CA ARG A 340 0.08 -8.03 8.61
C ARG A 340 0.70 -6.87 7.83
N ASP A 341 0.34 -5.65 8.19
CA ASP A 341 0.87 -4.40 7.64
C ASP A 341 1.94 -3.81 8.57
N VAL A 342 3.06 -4.52 8.74
CA VAL A 342 4.19 -3.96 9.48
C VAL A 342 4.82 -2.81 8.69
N THR A 343 5.40 -1.85 9.41
CA THR A 343 6.27 -0.84 8.83
C THR A 343 7.68 -1.38 8.66
N THR A 344 8.53 -0.64 7.97
CA THR A 344 9.95 -1.00 7.87
C THR A 344 10.74 -0.68 9.15
N TYR A 345 10.14 0.01 10.10
CA TYR A 345 10.77 0.41 11.35
C TYR A 345 10.97 -0.78 12.30
N ARG A 346 12.20 -0.95 12.78
CA ARG A 346 12.59 -2.06 13.66
C ARG A 346 13.53 -1.64 14.79
N LYS A 347 14.17 -0.49 14.65
CA LYS A 347 15.19 -0.02 15.59
C LYS A 347 15.02 1.47 15.84
N ASN A 348 15.24 1.87 17.09
CA ASN A 348 15.25 3.27 17.48
C ASN A 348 16.56 3.97 17.03
N ALA A 349 16.68 5.25 17.33
CA ALA A 349 17.86 6.08 16.98
C ALA A 349 19.17 5.56 17.58
N TYR A 350 19.10 4.73 18.61
CA TYR A 350 20.27 4.13 19.25
C TYR A 350 20.62 2.73 18.69
N GLY A 351 19.90 2.27 17.68
CA GLY A 351 20.12 0.96 17.08
C GLY A 351 19.54 -0.21 17.90
N VAL A 352 18.80 0.08 18.95
CA VAL A 352 18.14 -0.94 19.80
C VAL A 352 16.81 -1.34 19.16
N ALA A 353 16.48 -2.63 19.22
CA ALA A 353 15.20 -3.14 18.73
C ALA A 353 14.03 -2.39 19.41
N ASP A 354 13.11 -1.92 18.59
CA ASP A 354 11.97 -1.11 19.02
C ASP A 354 10.75 -1.46 18.16
N ASN A 355 9.66 -1.76 18.80
CA ASN A 355 8.40 -2.11 18.16
C ASN A 355 7.31 -1.02 18.29
N SER A 356 7.68 0.19 18.73
CA SER A 356 6.74 1.30 18.93
C SER A 356 5.93 1.64 17.69
N TYR A 357 6.54 1.51 16.51
CA TYR A 357 5.92 1.78 15.22
C TYR A 357 5.84 0.53 14.34
N LEU A 358 5.67 -0.64 14.97
CA LEU A 358 5.71 -1.91 14.25
C LEU A 358 4.60 -2.02 13.20
N ASP A 359 3.37 -1.65 13.54
CA ASP A 359 2.20 -1.78 12.67
C ASP A 359 1.78 -0.41 12.10
N SER A 360 1.39 -0.37 10.83
CA SER A 360 0.93 0.85 10.17
C SER A 360 -0.33 1.43 10.80
N GLU A 361 -1.19 0.60 11.38
CA GLU A 361 -2.39 1.03 12.09
C GLU A 361 -2.07 1.94 13.27
N THR A 362 -0.94 1.73 13.94
CA THR A 362 -0.48 2.63 15.03
C THR A 362 -0.26 4.05 14.50
N LEU A 363 0.33 4.21 13.34
CA LEU A 363 0.53 5.53 12.72
C LEU A 363 -0.79 6.16 12.28
N HIS A 364 -1.69 5.38 11.71
CA HIS A 364 -3.03 5.87 11.36
C HIS A 364 -3.84 6.27 12.58
N THR A 365 -3.74 5.50 13.66
CA THR A 365 -4.36 5.85 14.95
C THR A 365 -3.78 7.14 15.49
N SER A 366 -2.46 7.31 15.43
CA SER A 366 -1.79 8.56 15.85
C SER A 366 -2.26 9.76 15.02
N ALA A 367 -2.35 9.62 13.70
CA ALA A 367 -2.86 10.68 12.82
C ALA A 367 -4.30 11.05 13.17
N TYR A 368 -5.16 10.06 13.37
CA TYR A 368 -6.55 10.26 13.78
C TYR A 368 -6.63 11.04 15.09
N VAL A 369 -5.90 10.63 16.10
CA VAL A 369 -5.90 11.26 17.43
C VAL A 369 -5.36 12.69 17.35
N LEU A 370 -4.24 12.92 16.67
CA LEU A 370 -3.63 14.25 16.54
C LEU A 370 -4.55 15.22 15.80
N ARG A 371 -5.23 14.78 14.73
CA ARG A 371 -6.25 15.58 14.04
C ARG A 371 -7.43 15.90 14.92
N LYS A 372 -7.89 14.95 15.71
CA LYS A 372 -8.97 15.15 16.69
C LYS A 372 -8.61 16.23 17.71
N LEU A 373 -7.41 16.16 18.27
CA LEU A 373 -6.91 17.18 19.21
C LEU A 373 -6.86 18.57 18.56
N LYS A 374 -6.27 18.66 17.38
CA LYS A 374 -6.19 19.92 16.63
C LYS A 374 -7.59 20.50 16.38
N SER A 375 -8.51 19.66 15.91
CA SER A 375 -9.89 20.08 15.63
C SER A 375 -10.60 20.61 16.88
N VAL A 376 -10.49 19.90 17.99
CA VAL A 376 -11.11 20.32 19.27
C VAL A 376 -10.55 21.68 19.73
N ILE A 377 -9.24 21.82 19.74
CA ILE A 377 -8.58 23.07 20.18
C ILE A 377 -8.91 24.21 19.25
N THR A 378 -8.80 24.02 17.94
CA THR A 378 -9.04 25.07 16.93
C THR A 378 -10.50 25.53 16.91
N SER A 379 -11.45 24.61 17.05
CA SER A 379 -12.88 24.94 17.02
C SER A 379 -13.33 25.72 18.26
N LYS A 380 -12.75 25.41 19.41
CA LYS A 380 -13.14 26.07 20.69
C LYS A 380 -12.33 27.31 20.98
N TYR A 381 -11.02 27.29 20.71
CA TYR A 381 -10.06 28.28 21.20
C TYR A 381 -9.32 29.04 20.09
N GLY A 382 -9.67 28.85 18.82
CA GLY A 382 -8.97 29.46 17.69
C GLY A 382 -8.93 31.00 17.69
N ARG A 383 -9.77 31.66 18.48
CA ARG A 383 -9.81 33.11 18.64
C ARG A 383 -9.61 33.57 20.08
N HIS A 384 -9.01 32.73 20.92
CA HIS A 384 -8.75 33.07 22.33
C HIS A 384 -7.34 33.66 22.49
N LYS A 385 -7.23 34.53 23.47
CA LYS A 385 -5.94 35.06 23.97
C LYS A 385 -5.31 34.01 24.89
N LEU A 386 -4.00 33.96 24.95
CA LEU A 386 -3.25 33.06 25.80
C LEU A 386 -2.70 33.78 27.02
N ALA A 387 -3.04 33.34 28.23
CA ALA A 387 -2.52 33.84 29.48
C ALA A 387 -1.86 32.70 30.28
N CYS A 388 -1.05 33.08 31.25
CA CYS A 388 -0.49 32.13 32.22
C CYS A 388 -1.56 31.67 33.22
N ASP A 389 -1.38 30.47 33.78
CA ASP A 389 -2.24 29.96 34.83
C ASP A 389 -2.23 30.94 36.04
N GLY A 390 -3.38 31.07 36.68
CA GLY A 390 -3.55 31.99 37.79
C GLY A 390 -3.75 33.47 37.44
N THR A 391 -3.72 33.85 36.17
CA THR A 391 -4.03 35.20 35.73
C THR A 391 -5.49 35.54 36.05
N ARG A 392 -5.70 36.67 36.67
CA ARG A 392 -7.04 37.16 37.05
C ARG A 392 -7.63 38.02 35.93
N PHE A 393 -8.73 37.56 35.35
CA PHE A 393 -9.46 38.27 34.28
C PHE A 393 -10.97 38.23 34.56
N GLY A 394 -11.69 39.20 34.04
CA GLY A 394 -13.14 39.29 34.22
C GLY A 394 -13.90 38.18 33.51
N PRO A 395 -15.15 37.91 33.89
CA PRO A 395 -15.99 36.90 33.28
C PRO A 395 -16.26 37.22 31.79
N GLY A 396 -16.41 36.21 30.98
CA GLY A 396 -16.74 36.32 29.52
C GLY A 396 -15.57 36.70 28.63
N GLN A 397 -14.34 36.82 29.17
CA GLN A 397 -13.16 37.03 28.33
C GLN A 397 -12.75 35.77 27.58
N ALA A 398 -12.45 35.92 26.29
CA ALA A 398 -11.94 34.83 25.44
C ALA A 398 -10.44 34.62 25.73
N ILE A 399 -10.15 33.95 26.84
CA ILE A 399 -8.79 33.66 27.31
C ILE A 399 -8.68 32.18 27.62
N VAL A 400 -7.56 31.57 27.23
CA VAL A 400 -7.16 30.23 27.60
C VAL A 400 -5.84 30.27 28.36
N THR A 401 -5.66 29.28 29.24
CA THR A 401 -4.43 29.05 29.97
C THR A 401 -3.97 27.62 29.71
N PRO A 402 -2.71 27.26 30.02
CA PRO A 402 -2.25 25.88 29.94
C PRO A 402 -3.15 24.88 30.66
N ALA A 403 -3.65 25.24 31.86
CA ALA A 403 -4.54 24.38 32.63
C ALA A 403 -5.91 24.14 31.92
N VAL A 404 -6.45 25.16 31.26
CA VAL A 404 -7.70 25.02 30.51
C VAL A 404 -7.52 24.07 29.33
N ILE A 405 -6.43 24.22 28.59
CA ILE A 405 -6.11 23.32 27.46
C ILE A 405 -5.85 21.90 27.97
N LYS A 406 -5.13 21.73 29.08
CA LYS A 406 -4.94 20.43 29.71
C LYS A 406 -6.28 19.74 30.04
N GLY A 407 -7.21 20.48 30.62
CA GLY A 407 -8.57 19.99 30.91
C GLY A 407 -9.32 19.55 29.64
N GLU A 408 -9.19 20.30 28.54
CA GLU A 408 -9.80 19.96 27.24
C GLU A 408 -9.20 18.69 26.63
N LEU A 409 -7.88 18.53 26.72
CA LEU A 409 -7.20 17.32 26.24
C LEU A 409 -7.59 16.09 27.07
N LEU A 410 -7.76 16.23 28.37
CA LEU A 410 -8.25 15.15 29.23
C LEU A 410 -9.69 14.74 28.88
N ALA A 411 -10.56 15.72 28.63
CA ALA A 411 -11.94 15.46 28.20
C ALA A 411 -11.97 14.74 26.82
N THR A 412 -11.12 15.17 25.89
CA THR A 412 -10.99 14.54 24.58
C THR A 412 -10.45 13.11 24.70
N TYR A 413 -9.47 12.88 25.57
CA TYR A 413 -8.95 11.52 25.79
C TYR A 413 -10.04 10.56 26.31
N ARG A 414 -10.90 11.00 27.21
CA ARG A 414 -12.06 10.19 27.63
C ARG A 414 -13.04 9.88 26.51
N GLN A 415 -13.23 10.79 25.56
CA GLN A 415 -14.04 10.51 24.38
C GLN A 415 -13.39 9.44 23.50
N LEU A 416 -12.07 9.53 23.32
CA LEU A 416 -11.29 8.53 22.57
C LEU A 416 -11.30 7.16 23.25
N GLU A 417 -11.25 7.13 24.60
CA GLU A 417 -11.37 5.89 25.36
C GLU A 417 -12.74 5.23 25.16
N ARG A 418 -13.80 6.00 25.21
CA ARG A 418 -15.17 5.51 24.89
C ARG A 418 -15.33 5.03 23.46
N ALA A 419 -14.58 5.62 22.53
CA ALA A 419 -14.55 5.18 21.13
C ALA A 419 -13.66 3.95 20.89
N GLY A 420 -12.97 3.44 21.94
CA GLY A 420 -12.11 2.27 21.84
C GLY A 420 -10.76 2.53 21.16
N ILE A 421 -10.28 3.75 21.17
CA ILE A 421 -9.02 4.15 20.51
C ILE A 421 -7.85 4.16 21.49
N VAL A 422 -8.10 4.57 22.74
CA VAL A 422 -7.08 4.68 23.80
C VAL A 422 -7.56 4.00 25.07
N GLU A 423 -6.64 3.78 26.01
CA GLU A 423 -6.89 3.20 27.32
C GLU A 423 -6.07 3.91 28.40
N ASN A 424 -6.19 3.49 29.66
CA ASN A 424 -5.38 3.97 30.79
C ASN A 424 -5.43 5.48 31.06
N TYR A 425 -6.63 6.05 31.14
CA TYR A 425 -6.85 7.48 31.36
C TYR A 425 -6.07 8.07 32.55
N GLU A 426 -5.99 7.38 33.69
CA GLU A 426 -5.32 7.93 34.90
C GLU A 426 -3.80 8.08 34.69
N LEU A 427 -3.16 7.12 33.99
CA LEU A 427 -1.74 7.25 33.63
C LEU A 427 -1.53 8.38 32.63
N PHE A 428 -2.38 8.47 31.62
CA PHE A 428 -2.33 9.57 30.67
C PHE A 428 -2.43 10.93 31.37
N LYS A 429 -3.38 11.10 32.29
CA LYS A 429 -3.56 12.32 33.08
C LYS A 429 -2.32 12.69 33.89
N GLN A 430 -1.64 11.70 34.45
CA GLN A 430 -0.44 11.88 35.22
C GLN A 430 0.72 12.43 34.37
N TYR A 431 0.89 11.93 33.16
CA TYR A 431 2.03 12.27 32.30
C TYR A 431 1.77 13.36 31.27
N LEU A 432 0.53 13.78 31.10
CA LEU A 432 0.18 14.89 30.21
C LEU A 432 0.77 16.21 30.74
N VAL A 433 1.59 16.84 29.89
CA VAL A 433 2.19 18.15 30.18
C VAL A 433 1.72 19.15 29.13
N VAL A 434 1.20 20.29 29.59
CA VAL A 434 0.86 21.44 28.75
C VAL A 434 1.50 22.67 29.37
N GLU A 435 2.38 23.31 28.60
CA GLU A 435 3.12 24.48 29.10
C GLU A 435 3.27 25.52 28.00
N ARG A 436 3.41 26.79 28.40
CA ARG A 436 3.68 27.87 27.50
C ARG A 436 5.14 27.83 27.07
N ASP A 437 5.40 28.03 25.78
CA ASP A 437 6.75 28.04 25.25
C ASP A 437 7.58 29.20 25.88
N ALA A 438 8.82 28.92 26.22
CA ALA A 438 9.69 29.90 26.88
C ALA A 438 10.17 30.99 25.90
N SER A 439 10.25 30.70 24.63
CA SER A 439 10.76 31.60 23.57
C SER A 439 9.66 32.25 22.76
N ASP A 440 8.51 31.61 22.63
CA ASP A 440 7.33 32.14 21.91
C ASP A 440 6.13 32.23 22.86
N PRO A 441 5.79 33.45 23.34
CA PRO A 441 4.70 33.63 24.28
C PRO A 441 3.30 33.32 23.70
N ASN A 442 3.18 33.13 22.41
CA ASN A 442 1.92 32.78 21.73
C ASN A 442 1.76 31.29 21.49
N ARG A 443 2.71 30.48 21.95
CA ARG A 443 2.76 29.05 21.72
C ARG A 443 2.56 28.24 23.00
N LEU A 444 1.75 27.17 22.90
CA LEU A 444 1.68 26.11 23.90
C LEU A 444 2.37 24.85 23.39
N ASN A 445 3.22 24.29 24.21
CA ASN A 445 3.84 22.99 23.99
C ASN A 445 3.06 21.93 24.76
N THR A 446 2.81 20.81 24.13
CA THR A 446 2.10 19.69 24.75
C THR A 446 2.93 18.42 24.59
N LEU A 447 3.23 17.76 25.70
CA LEU A 447 3.69 16.37 25.72
C LEU A 447 2.44 15.50 25.90
N PHE A 448 2.06 14.83 24.82
CA PHE A 448 0.86 14.02 24.75
C PHE A 448 1.27 12.53 24.68
N PRO A 449 1.17 11.78 25.80
CA PRO A 449 1.58 10.38 25.89
C PRO A 449 0.37 9.44 25.84
N PRO A 450 -0.29 9.22 24.70
CA PRO A 450 -1.45 8.35 24.62
C PRO A 450 -1.04 6.89 24.80
N ASP A 451 -1.91 6.11 25.42
CA ASP A 451 -1.86 4.66 25.44
C ASP A 451 -2.90 4.12 24.46
N TYR A 452 -2.47 3.72 23.28
CA TYR A 452 -3.36 3.19 22.26
C TYR A 452 -3.79 1.77 22.60
N VAL A 453 -5.07 1.43 22.32
CA VAL A 453 -5.53 0.06 22.48
C VAL A 453 -4.72 -0.88 21.57
N ASN A 454 -4.42 -2.06 22.09
CA ASN A 454 -3.69 -3.07 21.35
C ASN A 454 -4.63 -3.87 20.45
N GLN A 455 -4.04 -4.58 19.48
CA GLN A 455 -4.76 -5.42 18.53
C GLN A 455 -4.60 -6.90 18.91
N LEU A 456 -5.68 -7.65 18.85
CA LEU A 456 -5.62 -9.10 19.07
C LEU A 456 -4.95 -9.77 17.86
N ARG A 457 -3.66 -10.07 17.99
CA ARG A 457 -2.86 -10.71 16.92
C ARG A 457 -2.73 -12.21 17.07
N VAL A 458 -2.71 -12.71 18.30
CA VAL A 458 -2.53 -14.12 18.60
C VAL A 458 -3.55 -14.57 19.64
N PHE A 459 -4.31 -15.59 19.29
CA PHE A 459 -5.16 -16.32 20.23
C PHE A 459 -4.56 -17.70 20.45
N ALA A 460 -3.90 -17.88 21.58
CA ALA A 460 -3.24 -19.14 21.92
C ALA A 460 -4.15 -19.99 22.80
N VAL A 461 -4.41 -21.20 22.38
CA VAL A 461 -5.24 -22.15 23.12
C VAL A 461 -4.47 -23.45 23.35
N VAL A 462 -4.42 -23.87 24.58
CA VAL A 462 -4.01 -25.23 24.95
C VAL A 462 -5.25 -26.06 25.22
N ASN A 463 -5.53 -27.01 24.35
CA ASN A 463 -6.68 -27.89 24.51
C ASN A 463 -6.32 -29.06 25.44
N GLN A 464 -6.93 -29.10 26.62
CA GLN A 464 -6.87 -30.20 27.55
C GLN A 464 -8.23 -30.86 27.66
N PHE A 465 -8.56 -31.72 26.70
CA PHE A 465 -9.82 -32.39 26.73
C PHE A 465 -9.80 -33.59 27.71
N ARG A 466 -10.95 -33.90 28.31
CA ARG A 466 -11.16 -35.08 29.14
C ARG A 466 -12.32 -35.86 28.54
N LEU A 467 -12.15 -37.19 28.50
CA LEU A 467 -13.22 -38.07 28.03
C LEU A 467 -14.33 -38.19 29.07
N GLN A 468 -13.99 -38.01 30.34
CA GLN A 468 -14.93 -38.06 31.45
C GLN A 468 -14.44 -37.13 32.58
N TYR A 469 -15.35 -36.37 33.15
CA TYR A 469 -15.11 -35.73 34.44
C TYR A 469 -15.44 -36.70 35.55
N SER A 470 -14.62 -36.78 36.60
CA SER A 470 -14.98 -37.52 37.81
C SER A 470 -16.21 -36.83 38.40
N GLU A 471 -17.27 -37.58 38.64
CA GLU A 471 -18.38 -37.09 39.46
C GLU A 471 -17.81 -36.77 40.85
N GLU A 472 -17.87 -35.49 41.26
CA GLU A 472 -17.69 -35.14 42.63
C GLU A 472 -18.84 -35.82 43.38
N SER A 473 -18.51 -36.80 44.23
CA SER A 473 -19.46 -37.35 45.17
C SER A 473 -20.02 -36.24 46.05
N ALA A 474 -21.30 -35.98 45.95
CA ALA A 474 -22.03 -35.02 46.75
C ALA A 474 -21.96 -35.31 48.25
#